data_e79d7dfd695ea3025d4ddc019d3111b5
#
_entry.id   e79d7dfd695ea3025d4ddc019d3111b5
#
_cell.length_a   1.000
_cell.length_b   1.000
_cell.length_c   1.000
_cell.angle_alpha   90.00
_cell.angle_beta   90.00
_cell.angle_gamma   90.00
#
_symmetry.space_group_name_H-M   'P 1'
#
loop_
_entity.id
_entity.type
_entity.pdbx_description
1 polymer ?
#
loop_
_entity_poly.entity_id
_entity_poly.type
_entity_poly.pdbx_seq_one_letter_code
_entity_poly.pdbx_strand_id
1 'polypeptide(L)'
;TGTEHNVVTRIAAKNANEFSYVALYNADDTTHRDAWLGMNEAGFAIMNTASYNLAPDTTDYKDREGIVMALALSRCRTLADFETLLDTLPKPMGVQANFGLIDASGDGAYYETDDFAYVKYPLSDSPNGVLIRTNYSHNRNVDGGYGYIREQNAHQLLAPYIAGDSVTAEAITEGVSRSFYHSLIGRDFAQGPDRWIIDQDFIPRRSSSASVVIEGVTKGEDPSLYIMWTMIGYPPCSHVVPVTVDNVPEELQSAGDDHHSPLCDEV
;
A
#
# COMPACT_ATOMS: atom_id res chain seq x y z
N THR A 1 -12.56 1.27 -14.56
CA THR A 1 -11.37 0.42 -14.46
C THR A 1 -10.15 1.27 -14.72
N GLY A 2 -9.09 1.10 -13.93
CA GLY A 2 -7.80 1.70 -14.22
C GLY A 2 -7.30 1.25 -15.58
N THR A 3 -6.43 2.05 -16.17
CA THR A 3 -5.75 1.68 -17.42
C THR A 3 -4.51 0.80 -17.14
N GLU A 4 -4.18 0.62 -15.88
CA GLU A 4 -3.04 -0.16 -15.42
C GLU A 4 -3.50 -1.56 -15.03
N HIS A 5 -2.85 -2.55 -15.58
CA HIS A 5 -3.00 -3.94 -15.20
C HIS A 5 -1.90 -4.28 -14.19
N ASN A 6 -2.25 -5.06 -13.18
CA ASN A 6 -1.33 -5.41 -12.11
C ASN A 6 -1.03 -6.90 -12.11
N VAL A 7 0.15 -7.23 -11.62
CA VAL A 7 0.61 -8.59 -11.38
C VAL A 7 1.25 -8.69 -10.01
N VAL A 8 1.21 -9.88 -9.42
CA VAL A 8 1.95 -10.19 -8.19
C VAL A 8 3.11 -11.09 -8.57
N THR A 9 4.31 -10.69 -8.19
CA THR A 9 5.52 -11.45 -8.54
C THR A 9 6.34 -11.75 -7.29
N ARG A 10 6.83 -12.99 -7.20
CA ARG A 10 7.83 -13.41 -6.23
C ARG A 10 9.22 -13.12 -6.77
N ILE A 11 10.02 -12.40 -6.01
CA ILE A 11 11.42 -12.13 -6.31
C ILE A 11 12.27 -12.93 -5.33
N ALA A 12 13.10 -13.81 -5.84
CA ALA A 12 14.01 -14.60 -5.02
C ALA A 12 15.20 -13.76 -4.56
N ALA A 13 15.68 -14.02 -3.34
CA ALA A 13 16.93 -13.47 -2.84
C ALA A 13 18.10 -13.84 -3.77
N LYS A 14 18.93 -12.86 -4.12
CA LYS A 14 20.08 -13.07 -5.02
C LYS A 14 21.33 -13.55 -4.27
N ASN A 15 21.37 -13.34 -2.98
CA ASN A 15 22.48 -13.70 -2.10
C ASN A 15 22.02 -13.77 -0.63
N ALA A 16 22.89 -14.22 0.26
CA ALA A 16 22.59 -14.42 1.69
C ALA A 16 22.29 -13.13 2.48
N ASN A 17 22.50 -11.95 1.90
CA ASN A 17 22.22 -10.66 2.54
C ASN A 17 20.92 -10.03 2.02
N GLU A 18 20.19 -10.73 1.18
CA GLU A 18 18.90 -10.29 0.65
C GLU A 18 17.79 -11.24 1.08
N PHE A 19 16.58 -10.76 1.08
CA PHE A 19 15.35 -11.51 1.35
C PHE A 19 14.59 -11.78 0.07
N SER A 20 13.98 -12.97 0.00
CA SER A 20 12.91 -13.22 -0.97
C SER A 20 11.68 -12.43 -0.57
N TYR A 21 10.96 -11.92 -1.56
CA TYR A 21 9.76 -11.13 -1.30
C TYR A 21 8.71 -11.31 -2.40
N VAL A 22 7.48 -10.93 -2.09
CA VAL A 22 6.40 -10.78 -3.06
C VAL A 22 5.97 -9.32 -3.11
N ALA A 23 5.68 -8.84 -4.31
CA ALA A 23 5.21 -7.47 -4.49
C ALA A 23 4.25 -7.34 -5.67
N LEU A 24 3.42 -6.30 -5.60
CA LEU A 24 2.53 -5.86 -6.67
C LEU A 24 3.30 -4.95 -7.63
N TYR A 25 3.17 -5.20 -8.92
CA TYR A 25 3.78 -4.44 -10.01
C TYR A 25 2.76 -4.10 -11.08
N ASN A 26 3.05 -3.09 -11.90
CA ASN A 26 2.37 -2.95 -13.19
C ASN A 26 2.80 -4.07 -14.11
N ALA A 27 1.89 -4.57 -14.93
CA ALA A 27 2.17 -5.67 -15.85
C ALA A 27 3.23 -5.32 -16.91
N ASP A 28 3.33 -4.05 -17.30
CA ASP A 28 4.33 -3.53 -18.24
C ASP A 28 5.74 -3.36 -17.61
N ASP A 29 5.86 -3.37 -16.28
CA ASP A 29 7.16 -3.45 -15.61
C ASP A 29 7.70 -4.89 -15.61
N THR A 30 8.09 -5.39 -16.76
CA THR A 30 8.66 -6.73 -16.94
C THR A 30 10.00 -6.93 -16.24
N THR A 31 10.61 -5.86 -15.74
CA THR A 31 11.85 -5.89 -14.96
C THR A 31 11.61 -5.99 -13.45
N HIS A 32 10.36 -5.84 -13.02
CA HIS A 32 9.94 -5.86 -11.62
C HIS A 32 10.77 -4.90 -10.74
N ARG A 33 10.92 -3.70 -11.24
CA ARG A 33 11.77 -2.69 -10.63
C ARG A 33 11.02 -1.72 -9.73
N ASP A 34 9.79 -1.38 -10.10
CA ASP A 34 8.98 -0.36 -9.46
C ASP A 34 7.81 -1.00 -8.70
N ALA A 35 8.07 -1.49 -7.48
CA ALA A 35 7.05 -2.12 -6.64
C ALA A 35 6.03 -1.09 -6.12
N TRP A 36 4.74 -1.44 -6.16
CA TRP A 36 3.67 -0.64 -5.54
C TRP A 36 3.55 -0.88 -4.04
N LEU A 37 3.77 -2.12 -3.61
CA LEU A 37 3.75 -2.58 -2.23
C LEU A 37 4.22 -4.04 -2.19
N GLY A 38 4.50 -4.56 -0.99
CA GLY A 38 4.85 -5.97 -0.84
C GLY A 38 5.26 -6.35 0.58
N MET A 39 5.65 -7.60 0.71
CA MET A 39 6.17 -8.18 1.95
C MET A 39 7.29 -9.17 1.67
N ASN A 40 8.21 -9.36 2.63
CA ASN A 40 9.33 -10.28 2.50
C ASN A 40 9.32 -11.42 3.53
N GLU A 41 10.17 -12.41 3.31
CA GLU A 41 10.29 -13.61 4.17
C GLU A 41 10.76 -13.31 5.60
N ALA A 42 11.31 -12.11 5.86
CA ALA A 42 11.69 -11.69 7.20
C ALA A 42 10.54 -11.06 7.99
N GLY A 43 9.34 -10.95 7.40
CA GLY A 43 8.17 -10.32 8.01
C GLY A 43 8.25 -8.80 8.00
N PHE A 44 8.83 -8.21 6.99
CA PHE A 44 8.79 -6.77 6.72
C PHE A 44 7.85 -6.51 5.55
N ALA A 45 6.94 -5.55 5.71
CA ALA A 45 6.04 -5.14 4.65
C ALA A 45 6.06 -3.62 4.49
N ILE A 46 5.86 -3.16 3.24
CA ILE A 46 5.89 -1.75 2.88
C ILE A 46 4.87 -1.44 1.78
N MET A 47 4.27 -0.27 1.88
CA MET A 47 3.44 0.37 0.86
C MET A 47 3.73 1.85 0.81
N ASN A 48 3.25 2.56 -0.21
CA ASN A 48 3.33 4.01 -0.24
C ASN A 48 2.00 4.67 -0.64
N THR A 49 1.92 5.97 -0.35
CA THR A 49 1.00 6.90 -1.00
C THR A 49 1.79 8.09 -1.52
N ALA A 50 1.63 8.44 -2.80
CA ALA A 50 2.22 9.67 -3.34
C ALA A 50 1.73 10.88 -2.54
N SER A 51 2.62 11.78 -2.18
CA SER A 51 2.30 12.97 -1.39
C SER A 51 2.60 14.24 -2.17
N TYR A 52 1.57 15.05 -2.41
CA TYR A 52 1.66 16.22 -3.28
C TYR A 52 1.95 17.53 -2.54
N ASN A 53 2.10 17.50 -1.22
CA ASN A 53 2.43 18.68 -0.40
C ASN A 53 3.82 18.61 0.27
N LEU A 54 4.63 17.62 -0.09
CA LEU A 54 6.05 17.59 0.28
C LEU A 54 6.86 18.59 -0.55
N ALA A 55 8.15 18.75 -0.23
CA ALA A 55 9.00 19.60 -1.01
C ALA A 55 9.04 19.12 -2.47
N PRO A 56 8.89 20.02 -3.46
CA PRO A 56 8.86 19.61 -4.84
C PRO A 56 10.19 18.95 -5.23
N ASP A 57 10.06 17.92 -6.02
CA ASP A 57 11.16 17.20 -6.62
C ASP A 57 11.98 18.15 -7.48
N THR A 58 13.22 18.39 -7.12
CA THR A 58 14.11 19.37 -7.77
C THR A 58 15.07 18.72 -8.77
N THR A 59 14.90 17.45 -9.05
CA THR A 59 15.82 16.63 -9.85
C THR A 59 15.10 16.00 -11.02
N ASP A 60 15.86 15.57 -12.02
CA ASP A 60 15.39 14.72 -13.11
C ASP A 60 15.13 13.27 -12.62
N TYR A 61 15.57 12.95 -11.41
CA TYR A 61 15.28 11.69 -10.72
C TYR A 61 13.97 11.84 -9.96
N LYS A 62 12.90 11.33 -10.55
CA LYS A 62 11.53 11.36 -10.01
C LYS A 62 10.96 9.97 -9.93
N ASP A 63 9.82 9.85 -9.20
CA ASP A 63 8.99 8.66 -9.17
C ASP A 63 9.81 7.40 -8.83
N ARG A 64 10.68 7.49 -7.80
CA ARG A 64 11.54 6.38 -7.38
C ARG A 64 11.01 5.63 -6.17
N GLU A 65 9.81 5.90 -5.76
CA GLU A 65 9.16 5.25 -4.61
C GLU A 65 9.15 3.73 -4.76
N GLY A 66 8.78 3.23 -5.94
CA GLY A 66 8.76 1.81 -6.23
C GLY A 66 10.13 1.16 -6.16
N ILE A 67 11.17 1.87 -6.62
CA ILE A 67 12.57 1.40 -6.52
C ILE A 67 13.00 1.33 -5.05
N VAL A 68 12.67 2.34 -4.25
CA VAL A 68 12.98 2.36 -2.81
C VAL A 68 12.26 1.23 -2.09
N MET A 69 10.98 0.97 -2.42
CA MET A 69 10.23 -0.14 -1.84
C MET A 69 10.80 -1.51 -2.22
N ALA A 70 11.13 -1.73 -3.49
CA ALA A 70 11.77 -2.99 -3.92
C ALA A 70 13.12 -3.22 -3.22
N LEU A 71 13.90 -2.14 -3.04
CA LEU A 71 15.16 -2.20 -2.30
C LEU A 71 14.94 -2.50 -0.81
N ALA A 72 13.93 -1.87 -0.19
CA ALA A 72 13.55 -2.13 1.19
C ALA A 72 13.10 -3.59 1.39
N LEU A 73 12.21 -4.09 0.51
CA LEU A 73 11.75 -5.47 0.53
C LEU A 73 12.90 -6.49 0.43
N SER A 74 13.92 -6.19 -0.37
CA SER A 74 15.06 -7.07 -0.51
C SER A 74 16.06 -7.03 0.66
N ARG A 75 16.04 -5.98 1.52
CA ARG A 75 17.14 -5.75 2.48
C ARG A 75 16.69 -5.47 3.92
N CYS A 76 15.49 -4.96 4.13
CA CYS A 76 15.03 -4.57 5.46
C CYS A 76 14.30 -5.72 6.15
N ARG A 77 14.52 -5.85 7.45
CA ARG A 77 13.80 -6.74 8.35
C ARG A 77 12.93 -5.96 9.33
N THR A 78 13.39 -4.75 9.67
CA THR A 78 12.81 -3.90 10.70
C THR A 78 12.61 -2.48 10.21
N LEU A 79 11.82 -1.69 10.95
CA LEU A 79 11.69 -0.25 10.72
C LEU A 79 13.05 0.46 10.79
N ALA A 80 13.94 0.05 11.71
CA ALA A 80 15.27 0.61 11.85
C ALA A 80 16.18 0.33 10.63
N ASP A 81 16.02 -0.82 9.97
CA ASP A 81 16.72 -1.10 8.73
C ASP A 81 16.28 -0.15 7.62
N PHE A 82 14.98 0.16 7.55
CA PHE A 82 14.44 1.12 6.58
C PHE A 82 14.95 2.55 6.85
N GLU A 83 15.02 2.97 8.10
CA GLU A 83 15.64 4.26 8.48
C GLU A 83 17.09 4.32 8.01
N THR A 84 17.87 3.27 8.27
CA THR A 84 19.26 3.14 7.80
C THR A 84 19.33 3.19 6.26
N LEU A 85 18.40 2.52 5.57
CA LEU A 85 18.31 2.57 4.12
C LEU A 85 18.08 4.01 3.64
N LEU A 86 17.07 4.70 4.16
CA LEU A 86 16.76 6.09 3.79
C LEU A 86 17.94 7.02 4.06
N ASP A 87 18.64 6.86 5.20
CA ASP A 87 19.79 7.69 5.56
C ASP A 87 20.99 7.48 4.63
N THR A 88 21.16 6.27 4.10
CA THR A 88 22.29 5.92 3.23
C THR A 88 22.04 6.12 1.74
N LEU A 89 20.78 6.30 1.32
CA LEU A 89 20.46 6.59 -0.08
C LEU A 89 21.06 7.93 -0.51
N PRO A 90 21.60 8.01 -1.75
CA PRO A 90 22.04 9.27 -2.31
C PRO A 90 20.94 10.33 -2.31
N LYS A 91 21.29 11.57 -2.00
CA LYS A 91 20.39 12.72 -2.02
C LYS A 91 20.65 13.57 -3.29
N PRO A 92 19.60 14.08 -3.94
CA PRO A 92 18.17 13.87 -3.70
C PRO A 92 17.75 12.42 -3.98
N MET A 93 16.76 11.91 -3.21
CA MET A 93 16.30 10.53 -3.34
C MET A 93 15.38 10.29 -4.55
N GLY A 94 14.70 11.33 -5.02
CA GLY A 94 13.70 11.28 -6.09
C GLY A 94 12.37 10.69 -5.60
N VAL A 95 11.97 11.01 -4.36
CA VAL A 95 10.74 10.50 -3.75
C VAL A 95 9.90 11.61 -3.12
N GLN A 96 8.59 11.49 -3.25
CA GLN A 96 7.59 12.31 -2.57
C GLN A 96 6.45 11.42 -2.09
N ALA A 97 6.63 10.75 -0.95
CA ALA A 97 5.68 9.73 -0.52
C ALA A 97 5.55 9.61 1.00
N ASN A 98 4.41 9.07 1.41
CA ASN A 98 4.23 8.50 2.73
C ASN A 98 4.43 6.99 2.63
N PHE A 99 5.55 6.47 3.11
CA PHE A 99 5.77 5.03 3.21
C PHE A 99 5.13 4.49 4.48
N GLY A 100 4.25 3.51 4.35
CA GLY A 100 3.65 2.77 5.47
C GLY A 100 4.33 1.42 5.62
N LEU A 101 4.75 1.08 6.84
CA LEU A 101 5.53 -0.12 7.13
C LEU A 101 5.00 -0.85 8.36
N ILE A 102 5.14 -2.16 8.33
CA ILE A 102 5.03 -3.05 9.50
C ILE A 102 6.19 -4.05 9.49
N ASP A 103 6.58 -4.54 10.66
CA ASP A 103 7.60 -5.58 10.78
C ASP A 103 7.21 -6.70 11.77
N ALA A 104 7.97 -7.79 11.78
CA ALA A 104 7.70 -8.98 12.60
C ALA A 104 7.88 -8.76 14.12
N SER A 105 8.28 -7.58 14.57
CA SER A 105 8.22 -7.21 15.99
C SER A 105 6.83 -6.79 16.44
N GLY A 106 5.89 -6.60 15.50
CA GLY A 106 4.58 -6.02 15.71
C GLY A 106 4.58 -4.50 15.67
N ASP A 107 5.70 -3.87 15.30
CA ASP A 107 5.81 -2.43 15.13
C ASP A 107 5.32 -1.99 13.74
N GLY A 108 4.85 -0.75 13.67
CA GLY A 108 4.46 -0.10 12.43
C GLY A 108 4.70 1.40 12.47
N ALA A 109 4.86 2.01 11.32
CA ALA A 109 5.02 3.46 11.19
C ALA A 109 4.67 3.96 9.78
N TYR A 110 4.34 5.25 9.68
CA TYR A 110 4.45 5.99 8.44
C TYR A 110 5.70 6.87 8.44
N TYR A 111 6.32 6.96 7.26
CA TYR A 111 7.47 7.84 6.99
C TYR A 111 7.07 8.81 5.88
N GLU A 112 6.81 10.06 6.25
CA GLU A 112 6.54 11.13 5.30
C GLU A 112 7.86 11.63 4.74
N THR A 113 8.21 11.23 3.51
CA THR A 113 9.57 11.26 2.94
C THR A 113 9.61 12.13 1.70
N ASP A 114 10.54 13.09 1.68
CA ASP A 114 10.90 13.89 0.52
C ASP A 114 12.33 13.55 0.02
N ASP A 115 12.84 14.32 -0.92
CA ASP A 115 14.15 14.12 -1.52
C ASP A 115 15.33 14.07 -0.53
N PHE A 116 15.21 14.68 0.64
CA PHE A 116 16.34 14.94 1.53
C PHE A 116 16.14 14.37 2.93
N ALA A 117 14.90 14.22 3.38
CA ALA A 117 14.57 13.88 4.75
C ALA A 117 13.25 13.11 4.86
N TYR A 118 13.01 12.56 6.03
CA TYR A 118 11.73 11.95 6.40
C TYR A 118 11.29 12.37 7.81
N VAL A 119 9.99 12.27 8.05
CA VAL A 119 9.40 12.36 9.39
C VAL A 119 8.67 11.07 9.69
N LYS A 120 9.06 10.42 10.80
CA LYS A 120 8.46 9.17 11.29
C LYS A 120 7.23 9.45 12.15
N TYR A 121 6.17 8.71 11.90
CA TYR A 121 4.97 8.62 12.72
C TYR A 121 4.79 7.17 13.19
N PRO A 122 5.30 6.81 14.38
CA PRO A 122 5.19 5.44 14.87
C PRO A 122 3.75 5.09 15.25
N LEU A 123 3.35 3.85 15.02
CA LEU A 123 2.02 3.35 15.38
C LEU A 123 1.77 3.44 16.90
N SER A 124 2.80 3.28 17.71
CA SER A 124 2.74 3.41 19.17
C SER A 124 2.26 4.78 19.65
N ASP A 125 2.43 5.82 18.86
CA ASP A 125 1.99 7.18 19.20
C ASP A 125 0.53 7.44 18.81
N SER A 126 -0.09 6.50 18.07
CA SER A 126 -1.51 6.58 17.72
C SER A 126 -2.39 6.14 18.89
N PRO A 127 -3.32 6.96 19.37
CA PRO A 127 -4.18 6.61 20.51
C PRO A 127 -5.04 5.36 20.29
N ASN A 128 -5.34 5.05 19.03
CA ASN A 128 -6.21 3.95 18.63
C ASN A 128 -5.47 2.81 17.90
N GLY A 129 -4.12 2.87 17.83
CA GLY A 129 -3.35 1.88 17.11
C GLY A 129 -3.58 1.91 15.58
N VAL A 130 -4.01 3.05 15.03
CA VAL A 130 -4.33 3.20 13.61
C VAL A 130 -3.67 4.46 13.06
N LEU A 131 -2.99 4.33 11.93
CA LEU A 131 -2.46 5.44 11.15
C LEU A 131 -3.07 5.39 9.75
N ILE A 132 -3.58 6.52 9.27
CA ILE A 132 -4.16 6.65 7.93
C ILE A 132 -3.40 7.73 7.18
N ARG A 133 -3.08 7.45 5.92
CA ARG A 133 -2.50 8.41 4.98
C ARG A 133 -3.19 8.30 3.63
N THR A 134 -3.30 9.43 2.97
CA THR A 134 -3.74 9.54 1.59
C THR A 134 -2.70 10.32 0.77
N ASN A 135 -3.10 11.15 -0.18
CA ASN A 135 -2.16 11.83 -1.06
C ASN A 135 -1.70 13.20 -0.51
N TYR A 136 -1.45 13.27 0.80
CA TYR A 136 -0.80 14.40 1.47
C TYR A 136 -0.08 13.93 2.74
N SER A 137 0.88 14.74 3.18
CA SER A 137 1.67 14.52 4.39
C SER A 137 1.21 15.48 5.49
N HIS A 138 1.17 15.00 6.73
CA HIS A 138 0.69 15.77 7.88
C HIS A 138 1.75 16.77 8.40
N ASN A 139 3.04 16.54 8.09
CA ASN A 139 4.14 17.41 8.51
C ASN A 139 4.33 18.66 7.64
N ARG A 140 3.48 18.88 6.66
CA ARG A 140 3.56 20.00 5.71
C ARG A 140 2.24 20.78 5.68
N ASN A 141 2.21 21.88 4.91
CA ASN A 141 0.98 22.58 4.66
C ASN A 141 -0.01 21.65 3.95
N VAL A 142 -1.08 21.30 4.65
CA VAL A 142 -2.09 20.36 4.14
C VAL A 142 -2.80 20.85 2.89
N ASP A 143 -2.95 22.16 2.69
CA ASP A 143 -3.68 22.73 1.54
C ASP A 143 -3.05 22.42 0.17
N GLY A 144 -1.83 21.90 0.15
CA GLY A 144 -1.13 21.52 -1.09
C GLY A 144 -1.38 20.07 -1.55
N GLY A 145 -2.12 19.27 -0.79
CA GLY A 145 -2.29 17.83 -1.07
C GLY A 145 -3.69 17.46 -1.56
N TYR A 146 -3.95 16.15 -1.60
CA TYR A 146 -5.21 15.59 -2.05
C TYR A 146 -5.69 14.45 -1.15
N GLY A 147 -6.99 14.17 -1.16
CA GLY A 147 -7.54 12.98 -0.52
C GLY A 147 -8.02 13.18 0.91
N TYR A 148 -8.24 14.40 1.37
CA TYR A 148 -8.76 14.71 2.71
C TYR A 148 -10.07 14.00 3.01
N ILE A 149 -10.99 13.97 2.03
CA ILE A 149 -12.28 13.30 2.18
C ILE A 149 -12.08 11.80 2.26
N ARG A 150 -11.18 11.22 1.47
CA ARG A 150 -10.84 9.79 1.54
C ARG A 150 -10.25 9.40 2.89
N GLU A 151 -9.43 10.25 3.49
CA GLU A 151 -8.92 10.03 4.84
C GLU A 151 -10.07 10.05 5.86
N GLN A 152 -10.98 11.03 5.78
CA GLN A 152 -12.16 11.08 6.64
C GLN A 152 -13.08 9.88 6.44
N ASN A 153 -13.28 9.44 5.19
CA ASN A 153 -14.04 8.23 4.89
C ASN A 153 -13.41 7.02 5.59
N ALA A 154 -12.09 6.85 5.47
CA ALA A 154 -11.37 5.74 6.11
C ALA A 154 -11.51 5.78 7.64
N HIS A 155 -11.36 6.95 8.26
CA HIS A 155 -11.57 7.12 9.70
C HIS A 155 -12.99 6.72 10.13
N GLN A 156 -14.01 7.17 9.41
CA GLN A 156 -15.40 6.87 9.77
C GLN A 156 -15.77 5.42 9.50
N LEU A 157 -15.28 4.83 8.41
CA LEU A 157 -15.51 3.42 8.09
C LEU A 157 -14.81 2.47 9.07
N LEU A 158 -13.60 2.82 9.52
CA LEU A 158 -12.85 2.00 10.47
C LEU A 158 -13.32 2.18 11.93
N ALA A 159 -13.94 3.31 12.28
CA ALA A 159 -14.31 3.62 13.66
C ALA A 159 -15.12 2.50 14.37
N PRO A 160 -16.15 1.88 13.79
CA PRO A 160 -16.88 0.80 14.45
C PRO A 160 -16.03 -0.46 14.66
N TYR A 161 -15.14 -0.78 13.73
CA TYR A 161 -14.23 -1.93 13.85
C TYR A 161 -13.18 -1.70 14.93
N ILE A 162 -12.63 -0.47 15.01
CA ILE A 162 -11.68 -0.08 16.05
C ILE A 162 -12.36 -0.15 17.44
N ALA A 163 -13.56 0.41 17.57
CA ALA A 163 -14.30 0.39 18.83
C ALA A 163 -14.69 -1.05 19.29
N GLY A 164 -14.88 -1.96 18.34
CA GLY A 164 -15.20 -3.37 18.59
C GLY A 164 -14.01 -4.30 18.69
N ASP A 165 -12.76 -3.80 18.59
CA ASP A 165 -11.53 -4.60 18.48
C ASP A 165 -11.64 -5.70 17.41
N SER A 166 -12.16 -5.32 16.23
CA SER A 166 -12.51 -6.21 15.13
C SER A 166 -11.96 -5.76 13.77
N VAL A 167 -10.84 -5.04 13.78
CA VAL A 167 -10.12 -4.68 12.55
C VAL A 167 -9.44 -5.94 12.01
N THR A 168 -10.04 -6.54 10.99
CA THR A 168 -9.55 -7.74 10.31
C THR A 168 -9.30 -7.47 8.83
N ALA A 169 -8.59 -8.37 8.15
CA ALA A 169 -8.43 -8.28 6.70
C ALA A 169 -9.78 -8.24 5.98
N GLU A 170 -10.77 -9.06 6.42
CA GLU A 170 -12.13 -9.06 5.88
C GLU A 170 -12.82 -7.70 6.10
N ALA A 171 -12.74 -7.12 7.30
CA ALA A 171 -13.33 -5.80 7.60
C ALA A 171 -12.77 -4.70 6.67
N ILE A 172 -11.48 -4.76 6.34
CA ILE A 172 -10.85 -3.80 5.43
C ILE A 172 -11.22 -4.08 3.98
N THR A 173 -11.13 -5.32 3.53
CA THR A 173 -11.40 -5.67 2.12
C THR A 173 -12.88 -5.48 1.75
N GLU A 174 -13.80 -5.90 2.61
CA GLU A 174 -15.24 -5.80 2.35
C GLU A 174 -15.83 -4.46 2.80
N GLY A 175 -15.43 -3.98 3.97
CA GLY A 175 -16.05 -2.81 4.60
C GLY A 175 -15.45 -1.47 4.17
N VAL A 176 -14.16 -1.43 3.85
CA VAL A 176 -13.45 -0.18 3.53
C VAL A 176 -13.12 -0.10 2.05
N SER A 177 -12.42 -1.11 1.50
CA SER A 177 -11.90 -1.06 0.12
C SER A 177 -12.98 -1.00 -0.95
N ARG A 178 -14.18 -1.47 -0.66
CA ARG A 178 -15.35 -1.49 -1.57
C ARG A 178 -16.40 -0.43 -1.27
N SER A 179 -16.16 0.42 -0.27
CA SER A 179 -17.17 1.36 0.20
C SER A 179 -17.27 2.62 -0.66
N PHE A 180 -18.49 2.96 -1.05
CA PHE A 180 -18.84 4.24 -1.67
C PHE A 180 -19.40 5.24 -0.66
N TYR A 181 -18.97 5.14 0.59
CA TYR A 181 -19.32 6.09 1.64
C TYR A 181 -18.60 7.42 1.45
N HIS A 182 -19.33 8.52 1.64
CA HIS A 182 -18.81 9.87 1.54
C HIS A 182 -19.05 10.64 2.85
N SER A 183 -18.02 10.91 3.59
CA SER A 183 -18.06 11.47 4.95
C SER A 183 -18.71 12.84 5.03
N LEU A 184 -18.44 13.75 4.09
CA LEU A 184 -19.03 15.10 4.09
C LEU A 184 -20.55 15.09 3.85
N ILE A 185 -21.04 14.08 3.12
CA ILE A 185 -22.47 13.95 2.79
C ILE A 185 -23.16 13.03 3.81
N GLY A 186 -22.39 12.21 4.52
CA GLY A 186 -22.90 11.24 5.48
C GLY A 186 -23.73 10.13 4.82
N ARG A 187 -23.36 9.71 3.60
CA ARG A 187 -24.14 8.78 2.81
C ARG A 187 -23.26 7.74 2.12
N ASP A 188 -23.76 6.51 2.07
CA ASP A 188 -23.24 5.45 1.22
C ASP A 188 -23.98 5.43 -0.11
N PHE A 189 -23.27 5.69 -1.21
CA PHE A 189 -23.82 5.75 -2.56
C PHE A 189 -24.04 4.38 -3.20
N ALA A 190 -23.56 3.30 -2.62
CA ALA A 190 -23.95 1.95 -3.00
C ALA A 190 -25.43 1.69 -2.68
N GLN A 191 -26.01 2.44 -1.72
CA GLN A 191 -27.37 2.34 -1.24
C GLN A 191 -28.24 3.45 -1.84
N GLY A 192 -28.73 3.30 -3.07
CA GLY A 192 -29.62 4.32 -3.60
C GLY A 192 -29.84 4.28 -5.12
N PRO A 193 -30.70 5.17 -5.62
CA PRO A 193 -31.09 5.21 -7.03
C PRO A 193 -30.08 5.97 -7.92
N ASP A 194 -28.99 6.49 -7.34
CA ASP A 194 -28.05 7.32 -8.08
C ASP A 194 -27.33 6.49 -9.14
N ARG A 195 -27.35 6.98 -10.36
CA ARG A 195 -26.69 6.35 -11.51
C ARG A 195 -25.38 7.03 -11.90
N TRP A 196 -25.11 8.19 -11.30
CA TRP A 196 -23.96 9.02 -11.58
C TRP A 196 -23.39 9.55 -10.28
N ILE A 197 -22.11 9.27 -10.04
CA ILE A 197 -21.34 9.79 -8.90
C ILE A 197 -19.97 10.26 -9.40
N ILE A 198 -19.47 11.31 -8.76
CA ILE A 198 -18.06 11.72 -8.91
C ILE A 198 -17.26 10.93 -7.89
N ASP A 199 -16.36 10.06 -8.36
CA ASP A 199 -15.72 9.03 -7.56
C ASP A 199 -14.41 9.46 -6.89
N GLN A 200 -13.93 10.69 -7.10
CA GLN A 200 -12.62 11.14 -6.62
C GLN A 200 -12.47 11.11 -5.10
N ASP A 201 -13.58 11.21 -4.39
CA ASP A 201 -13.62 11.26 -2.93
C ASP A 201 -13.94 9.92 -2.26
N PHE A 202 -14.21 8.87 -3.03
CA PHE A 202 -14.39 7.51 -2.50
C PHE A 202 -13.06 6.79 -2.32
N ILE A 203 -13.05 5.78 -1.44
CA ILE A 203 -11.89 4.89 -1.29
C ILE A 203 -11.62 4.17 -2.63
N PRO A 204 -12.59 3.41 -3.23
CA PRO A 204 -12.43 2.88 -4.56
C PRO A 204 -12.79 3.94 -5.61
N ARG A 205 -11.80 4.46 -6.30
CA ARG A 205 -11.97 5.37 -7.44
C ARG A 205 -11.96 4.57 -8.74
N ARG A 206 -12.47 5.16 -9.82
CA ARG A 206 -12.41 4.57 -11.16
C ARG A 206 -11.00 4.13 -11.58
N SER A 207 -9.98 4.86 -11.09
CA SER A 207 -8.57 4.57 -11.35
C SER A 207 -7.94 3.57 -10.37
N SER A 208 -8.71 3.03 -9.39
CA SER A 208 -8.18 2.02 -8.49
C SER A 208 -8.06 0.69 -9.23
N SER A 209 -6.84 0.19 -9.35
CA SER A 209 -6.50 -1.03 -10.08
C SER A 209 -6.09 -2.18 -9.16
N ALA A 210 -5.99 -1.94 -7.86
CA ALA A 210 -5.78 -2.96 -6.84
C ALA A 210 -6.18 -2.46 -5.46
N SER A 211 -6.41 -3.37 -4.54
CA SER A 211 -6.44 -3.15 -3.10
C SER A 211 -5.79 -4.33 -2.39
N VAL A 212 -4.95 -4.05 -1.41
CA VAL A 212 -4.19 -5.08 -0.71
C VAL A 212 -4.24 -4.83 0.79
N VAL A 213 -4.43 -5.89 1.56
CA VAL A 213 -4.25 -5.91 3.01
C VAL A 213 -3.13 -6.86 3.34
N ILE A 214 -2.09 -6.39 4.02
CA ILE A 214 -1.02 -7.25 4.52
C ILE A 214 -1.28 -7.48 6.00
N GLU A 215 -1.58 -8.72 6.33
CA GLU A 215 -1.75 -9.19 7.71
C GLU A 215 -0.40 -9.66 8.22
N GLY A 216 0.15 -8.89 9.17
CA GLY A 216 1.43 -9.19 9.80
C GLY A 216 1.28 -10.15 10.98
N VAL A 217 2.40 -10.53 11.57
CA VAL A 217 2.46 -11.36 12.78
C VAL A 217 2.73 -10.50 14.02
N THR A 218 2.46 -11.06 15.18
CA THR A 218 2.85 -10.47 16.45
C THR A 218 4.27 -10.89 16.84
N LYS A 219 4.86 -10.16 17.76
CA LYS A 219 6.23 -10.41 18.22
C LYS A 219 6.43 -11.85 18.71
N GLY A 220 7.33 -12.54 18.05
CA GLY A 220 7.72 -13.92 18.39
C GLY A 220 7.00 -15.00 17.60
N GLU A 221 6.05 -14.62 16.76
CA GLU A 221 5.48 -15.53 15.76
C GLU A 221 6.40 -15.69 14.55
N ASP A 222 6.15 -16.72 13.77
CA ASP A 222 6.92 -17.00 12.55
C ASP A 222 6.58 -15.98 11.45
N PRO A 223 7.56 -15.25 10.92
CA PRO A 223 7.34 -14.32 9.81
C PRO A 223 6.72 -14.94 8.55
N SER A 224 6.87 -16.24 8.35
CA SER A 224 6.25 -16.96 7.21
C SER A 224 4.72 -16.97 7.25
N LEU A 225 4.13 -16.60 8.40
CA LEU A 225 2.67 -16.48 8.57
C LEU A 225 2.09 -15.16 8.04
N TYR A 226 2.92 -14.24 7.53
CA TYR A 226 2.43 -13.05 6.83
C TYR A 226 1.56 -13.45 5.63
N ILE A 227 0.42 -12.80 5.51
CA ILE A 227 -0.52 -13.01 4.39
C ILE A 227 -0.81 -11.68 3.73
N MET A 228 -0.72 -11.66 2.41
CA MET A 228 -1.12 -10.53 1.58
C MET A 228 -2.45 -10.86 0.90
N TRP A 229 -3.56 -10.32 1.43
CA TRP A 229 -4.90 -10.42 0.86
C TRP A 229 -5.02 -9.45 -0.31
N THR A 230 -5.03 -9.97 -1.50
CA THR A 230 -4.85 -9.19 -2.73
C THR A 230 -6.10 -9.19 -3.58
N MET A 231 -6.55 -8.00 -3.93
CA MET A 231 -7.53 -7.75 -4.99
C MET A 231 -6.82 -7.01 -6.12
N ILE A 232 -6.83 -7.53 -7.33
CA ILE A 232 -6.38 -6.82 -8.53
C ILE A 232 -7.54 -6.60 -9.49
N GLY A 233 -7.44 -5.55 -10.29
CA GLY A 233 -8.59 -4.96 -10.97
C GLY A 233 -9.32 -3.97 -10.06
N TYR A 234 -10.56 -3.63 -10.42
CA TYR A 234 -11.36 -2.67 -9.65
C TYR A 234 -11.88 -3.28 -8.33
N PRO A 235 -11.46 -2.81 -7.15
CA PRO A 235 -11.72 -3.50 -5.88
C PRO A 235 -13.18 -3.85 -5.59
N PRO A 236 -14.20 -3.00 -5.91
CA PRO A 236 -15.60 -3.36 -5.74
C PRO A 236 -16.08 -4.57 -6.55
N CYS A 237 -15.38 -4.96 -7.60
CA CYS A 237 -15.71 -6.09 -8.47
C CYS A 237 -14.73 -7.27 -8.33
N SER A 238 -13.57 -7.03 -7.73
CA SER A 238 -12.48 -8.01 -7.66
C SER A 238 -12.69 -9.06 -6.57
N HIS A 239 -12.02 -10.19 -6.69
CA HIS A 239 -11.94 -11.23 -5.68
C HIS A 239 -10.72 -11.02 -4.76
N VAL A 240 -10.87 -11.43 -3.49
CA VAL A 240 -9.77 -11.42 -2.52
C VAL A 240 -9.01 -12.73 -2.60
N VAL A 241 -7.72 -12.68 -2.93
CA VAL A 241 -6.86 -13.86 -3.09
C VAL A 241 -5.71 -13.79 -2.07
N PRO A 242 -5.51 -14.82 -1.23
CA PRO A 242 -4.40 -14.86 -0.29
C PRO A 242 -3.08 -15.18 -1.00
N VAL A 243 -2.04 -14.44 -0.65
CA VAL A 243 -0.67 -14.62 -1.15
C VAL A 243 0.28 -14.74 0.03
N THR A 244 1.25 -15.64 -0.04
CA THR A 244 2.39 -15.71 0.88
C THR A 244 3.69 -15.57 0.08
N VAL A 245 4.82 -15.36 0.76
CA VAL A 245 6.12 -15.24 0.06
C VAL A 245 6.47 -16.49 -0.73
N ASP A 246 6.02 -17.66 -0.26
CA ASP A 246 6.31 -18.93 -0.92
C ASP A 246 5.22 -19.40 -1.91
N ASN A 247 4.06 -18.74 -1.91
CA ASN A 247 2.96 -19.12 -2.77
C ASN A 247 2.24 -17.90 -3.35
N VAL A 248 2.42 -17.69 -4.64
CA VAL A 248 1.68 -16.70 -5.44
C VAL A 248 0.77 -17.48 -6.38
N PRO A 249 -0.56 -17.39 -6.24
CA PRO A 249 -1.51 -18.03 -7.16
C PRO A 249 -1.30 -17.61 -8.63
N GLU A 250 -1.47 -18.55 -9.56
CA GLU A 250 -1.22 -18.31 -10.98
C GLU A 250 -2.12 -17.20 -11.56
N GLU A 251 -3.33 -17.05 -11.01
CA GLU A 251 -4.30 -16.04 -11.42
C GLU A 251 -3.82 -14.59 -11.18
N LEU A 252 -2.82 -14.41 -10.30
CA LEU A 252 -2.23 -13.11 -10.00
C LEU A 252 -0.90 -12.86 -10.71
N GLN A 253 -0.31 -13.88 -11.31
CA GLN A 253 0.99 -13.79 -11.97
C GLN A 253 0.85 -13.30 -13.41
N SER A 254 1.96 -12.79 -13.96
CA SER A 254 2.04 -12.44 -15.38
C SER A 254 1.80 -13.68 -16.27
N ALA A 255 0.90 -13.55 -17.22
CA ALA A 255 0.58 -14.58 -18.21
C ALA A 255 0.44 -13.97 -19.62
N GLY A 256 0.63 -14.80 -20.65
CA GLY A 256 0.48 -14.38 -22.04
C GLY A 256 1.56 -13.40 -22.53
N ASP A 257 1.37 -12.88 -23.75
CA ASP A 257 2.31 -11.97 -24.41
C ASP A 257 2.16 -10.52 -23.92
N ASP A 258 1.01 -10.18 -23.35
CA ASP A 258 0.71 -8.86 -22.77
C ASP A 258 1.15 -8.73 -21.30
N HIS A 259 1.60 -9.84 -20.71
CA HIS A 259 2.05 -9.90 -19.32
C HIS A 259 0.99 -9.58 -18.25
N HIS A 260 -0.29 -9.54 -18.60
CA HIS A 260 -1.37 -9.33 -17.65
C HIS A 260 -1.58 -10.55 -16.74
N SER A 261 -2.16 -10.32 -15.58
CA SER A 261 -2.65 -11.44 -14.76
C SER A 261 -4.04 -11.85 -15.20
N PRO A 262 -4.36 -13.15 -15.24
CA PRO A 262 -5.69 -13.63 -15.63
C PRO A 262 -6.82 -12.99 -14.84
N LEU A 263 -6.67 -12.83 -13.51
CA LEU A 263 -7.70 -12.22 -12.69
C LEU A 263 -7.92 -10.73 -13.03
N CYS A 264 -6.87 -10.00 -13.39
CA CYS A 264 -7.00 -8.59 -13.77
C CYS A 264 -7.82 -8.40 -15.05
N ASP A 265 -7.72 -9.34 -15.98
CA ASP A 265 -8.46 -9.29 -17.25
C ASP A 265 -9.94 -9.70 -17.09
N GLU A 266 -10.28 -10.43 -16.01
CA GLU A 266 -11.65 -10.84 -15.70
C GLU A 266 -12.46 -9.77 -14.95
N VAL A 267 -11.82 -8.77 -14.33
CA VAL A 267 -12.41 -7.76 -13.46
C VAL A 267 -12.50 -6.40 -14.14
#